data_9abf40c7805b6b0fbb0e8fee98c8a428
#
_entry.id   9abf40c7805b6b0fbb0e8fee98c8a428
#
_cell.length_a   1.000
_cell.length_b   1.000
_cell.length_c   1.000
_cell.angle_alpha   90.00
_cell.angle_beta   90.00
_cell.angle_gamma   90.00
#
_symmetry.space_group_name_H-M   'P 1'
#
loop_
_entity.id
_entity.type
_entity.pdbx_description
1 polymer ?
#
loop_
_entity_poly.entity_id
_entity_poly.type
_entity_poly.pdbx_seq_one_letter_code
_entity_poly.pdbx_strand_id
1 'polypeptide(L)'
;MDSKYLLKIFIMFFLILSLIVFINSVGLTLTQNEQPKELIKVITMEGMNPLTTNSSKAFCDTNKGFNLETSCNALTKYNCGSTSCCIWTSDNKCKAGNQNGPLFGSDSKGKTIPLDYYYFQNNCYGEKCPKNLVS
;
A
#
# COMPACT_ATOMS: atom_id res chain seq x y z
N MET A 1 -24.64 53.68 23.56
CA MET A 1 -24.23 52.63 22.59
C MET A 1 -25.19 52.74 21.42
N ASP A 2 -24.66 53.09 20.26
CA ASP A 2 -25.50 53.35 19.07
C ASP A 2 -26.15 52.03 18.61
N SER A 3 -27.46 52.07 18.48
CA SER A 3 -28.28 50.95 17.96
C SER A 3 -27.76 50.36 16.64
N LYS A 4 -27.11 51.19 15.86
CA LYS A 4 -26.45 50.77 14.58
C LYS A 4 -25.22 49.91 14.79
N TYR A 5 -24.51 50.06 15.91
CA TYR A 5 -23.35 49.22 16.27
C TYR A 5 -23.80 47.82 16.74
N LEU A 6 -24.83 47.77 17.56
CA LEU A 6 -25.43 46.52 18.01
C LEU A 6 -25.97 45.70 16.82
N LEU A 7 -26.62 46.36 15.86
CA LEU A 7 -27.09 45.67 14.65
C LEU A 7 -25.96 45.09 13.80
N LYS A 8 -24.85 45.80 13.65
CA LYS A 8 -23.68 45.30 12.92
C LYS A 8 -23.03 44.08 13.60
N ILE A 9 -22.91 44.08 14.92
CA ILE A 9 -22.37 42.96 15.69
C ILE A 9 -23.29 41.74 15.53
N PHE A 10 -24.62 41.92 15.57
CA PHE A 10 -25.59 40.86 15.40
C PHE A 10 -25.49 40.23 13.99
N ILE A 11 -25.37 41.02 12.97
CA ILE A 11 -25.22 40.54 11.58
C ILE A 11 -23.93 39.73 11.45
N MET A 12 -22.80 40.24 11.97
CA MET A 12 -21.52 39.51 11.93
C MET A 12 -21.58 38.16 12.66
N PHE A 13 -22.25 38.11 13.81
CA PHE A 13 -22.42 36.89 14.58
C PHE A 13 -23.27 35.85 13.81
N PHE A 14 -24.36 36.28 13.18
CA PHE A 14 -25.19 35.41 12.34
C PHE A 14 -24.46 34.88 11.12
N LEU A 15 -23.61 35.68 10.48
CA LEU A 15 -22.79 35.25 9.36
C LEU A 15 -21.79 34.17 9.77
N ILE A 16 -21.15 34.32 10.92
CA ILE A 16 -20.19 33.34 11.45
C ILE A 16 -20.92 32.02 11.79
N LEU A 17 -22.06 32.09 12.46
CA LEU A 17 -22.87 30.89 12.77
C LEU A 17 -23.32 30.18 11.48
N SER A 18 -23.78 30.91 10.48
CA SER A 18 -24.19 30.36 9.19
C SER A 18 -23.01 29.66 8.49
N LEU A 19 -21.83 30.23 8.56
CA LEU A 19 -20.62 29.64 8.00
C LEU A 19 -20.23 28.33 8.69
N ILE A 20 -20.31 28.27 10.01
CA ILE A 20 -20.04 27.07 10.81
C ILE A 20 -21.03 25.95 10.46
N VAL A 21 -22.31 26.29 10.38
CA VAL A 21 -23.34 25.31 10.00
C VAL A 21 -23.11 24.80 8.57
N PHE A 22 -22.75 25.69 7.65
CA PHE A 22 -22.47 25.32 6.26
C PHE A 22 -21.26 24.37 6.18
N ILE A 23 -20.16 24.68 6.88
CA ILE A 23 -18.96 23.81 6.93
C ILE A 23 -19.32 22.41 7.47
N ASN A 24 -20.11 22.34 8.54
CA ASN A 24 -20.58 21.07 9.09
C ASN A 24 -21.56 20.33 8.18
N SER A 25 -22.38 21.04 7.43
CA SER A 25 -23.37 20.45 6.52
C SER A 25 -22.74 19.91 5.23
N VAL A 26 -21.67 20.54 4.74
CA VAL A 26 -20.92 20.09 3.54
C VAL A 26 -19.98 18.93 3.84
N GLY A 27 -19.90 18.50 5.11
CA GLY A 27 -19.05 17.38 5.51
C GLY A 27 -17.54 17.64 5.27
N LEU A 28 -17.15 18.91 5.15
CA LEU A 28 -15.77 19.31 5.24
C LEU A 28 -15.32 19.20 6.71
N THR A 29 -15.36 17.97 7.20
CA THR A 29 -14.54 17.63 8.32
C THR A 29 -13.10 17.79 7.83
N LEU A 30 -12.42 18.80 8.34
CA LEU A 30 -10.97 18.84 8.39
C LEU A 30 -10.48 17.77 9.39
N THR A 31 -11.14 16.65 9.43
CA THR A 31 -10.53 15.42 9.89
C THR A 31 -9.55 15.09 8.79
N GLN A 32 -8.33 15.53 9.02
CA GLN A 32 -7.16 14.84 8.57
C GLN A 32 -7.57 13.40 8.31
N ASN A 33 -7.44 12.98 7.06
CA ASN A 33 -7.67 11.63 6.60
C ASN A 33 -6.80 10.71 7.48
N GLU A 34 -7.23 10.45 8.71
CA GLU A 34 -6.89 9.21 9.36
C GLU A 34 -7.57 8.18 8.45
N GLN A 35 -6.80 7.72 7.47
CA GLN A 35 -7.05 6.39 6.93
C GLN A 35 -7.52 5.57 8.11
N PRO A 36 -8.67 4.87 8.01
CA PRO A 36 -9.00 3.89 8.99
C PRO A 36 -7.70 3.11 9.16
N LYS A 37 -7.05 3.24 10.32
CA LYS A 37 -6.15 2.22 10.81
C LYS A 37 -7.07 1.01 10.85
N GLU A 38 -7.19 0.34 9.68
CA GLU A 38 -7.42 -1.07 9.72
C GLU A 38 -6.42 -1.52 10.76
N LEU A 39 -6.94 -1.87 11.91
CA LEU A 39 -6.22 -2.64 12.88
C LEU A 39 -5.73 -3.82 12.04
N ILE A 40 -4.55 -3.63 11.42
CA ILE A 40 -3.71 -4.74 11.07
C ILE A 40 -3.51 -5.37 12.44
N LYS A 41 -4.40 -6.30 12.76
CA LYS A 41 -4.19 -7.26 13.82
C LYS A 41 -2.87 -7.87 13.38
N VAL A 42 -1.78 -7.32 13.92
CA VAL A 42 -0.47 -7.96 13.85
C VAL A 42 -0.71 -9.25 14.59
N ILE A 43 -1.16 -10.24 13.85
CA ILE A 43 -1.04 -11.62 14.27
C ILE A 43 0.47 -11.81 14.19
N THR A 44 1.13 -11.59 15.32
CA THR A 44 2.44 -12.17 15.57
C THR A 44 2.21 -13.66 15.42
N MET A 45 2.35 -14.15 14.20
CA MET A 45 2.49 -15.57 13.95
C MET A 45 3.89 -15.94 14.43
N GLU A 46 4.00 -16.14 15.73
CA GLU A 46 5.03 -16.96 16.32
C GLU A 46 4.74 -18.39 15.88
N GLY A 47 5.17 -18.72 14.71
CA GLY A 47 5.01 -20.02 14.10
C GLY A 47 5.09 -19.82 12.59
N MET A 48 6.24 -20.11 11.99
CA MET A 48 6.43 -20.15 10.54
C MET A 48 5.58 -21.28 9.94
N ASN A 49 4.29 -21.08 9.86
CA ASN A 49 3.50 -21.89 8.94
C ASN A 49 3.72 -21.29 7.54
N PRO A 50 4.21 -22.11 6.59
CA PRO A 50 4.29 -21.67 5.19
C PRO A 50 2.92 -21.18 4.77
N LEU A 51 2.88 -20.03 4.14
CA LEU A 51 1.66 -19.47 3.57
C LEU A 51 1.06 -20.57 2.68
N THR A 52 -0.03 -21.18 3.12
CA THR A 52 -0.65 -22.26 2.35
C THR A 52 -1.10 -21.70 1.00
N THR A 53 -1.19 -22.51 -0.03
CA THR A 53 -1.61 -22.11 -1.38
C THR A 53 -2.91 -21.30 -1.38
N ASN A 54 -3.81 -21.58 -0.44
CA ASN A 54 -5.06 -20.83 -0.26
C ASN A 54 -4.84 -19.39 0.23
N SER A 55 -3.88 -19.19 1.11
CA SER A 55 -3.53 -17.89 1.69
C SER A 55 -2.81 -17.00 0.67
N SER A 56 -1.92 -17.58 -0.14
CA SER A 56 -1.27 -16.89 -1.26
C SER A 56 -2.28 -16.42 -2.30
N LYS A 57 -3.24 -17.27 -2.67
CA LYS A 57 -4.30 -16.90 -3.61
C LYS A 57 -5.17 -15.78 -3.07
N ALA A 58 -5.62 -15.87 -1.81
CA ALA A 58 -6.41 -14.84 -1.17
C ALA A 58 -5.66 -13.49 -1.12
N PHE A 59 -4.36 -13.50 -0.83
CA PHE A 59 -3.52 -12.32 -0.86
C PHE A 59 -3.51 -11.68 -2.26
N CYS A 60 -3.30 -12.46 -3.31
CA CYS A 60 -3.24 -11.98 -4.68
C CYS A 60 -4.60 -11.49 -5.20
N ASP A 61 -5.70 -12.11 -4.79
CA ASP A 61 -7.05 -11.71 -5.18
C ASP A 61 -7.49 -10.41 -4.51
N THR A 62 -7.05 -10.18 -3.28
CA THR A 62 -7.37 -8.98 -2.50
C THR A 62 -6.54 -7.77 -2.94
N ASN A 63 -5.26 -8.00 -3.29
CA ASN A 63 -4.33 -6.94 -3.66
C ASN A 63 -4.16 -6.92 -5.19
N LYS A 64 -4.72 -5.93 -5.86
CA LYS A 64 -4.65 -5.79 -7.32
C LYS A 64 -4.07 -4.44 -7.75
N GLY A 65 -3.52 -4.38 -8.95
CA GLY A 65 -2.98 -3.15 -9.52
C GLY A 65 -1.85 -2.57 -8.67
N PHE A 66 -1.88 -1.28 -8.41
CA PHE A 66 -0.84 -0.57 -7.67
C PHE A 66 -0.73 -1.03 -6.20
N ASN A 67 -1.84 -1.44 -5.60
CA ASN A 67 -1.85 -1.95 -4.23
C ASN A 67 -1.05 -3.26 -4.09
N LEU A 68 -0.98 -4.07 -5.15
CA LEU A 68 -0.20 -5.29 -5.16
C LEU A 68 1.28 -5.03 -4.96
N GLU A 69 1.85 -4.00 -5.60
CA GLU A 69 3.25 -3.63 -5.44
C GLU A 69 3.55 -3.26 -3.99
N THR A 70 2.72 -2.39 -3.39
CA THR A 70 2.86 -1.98 -1.99
C THR A 70 2.77 -3.16 -1.03
N SER A 71 1.81 -4.07 -1.27
CA SER A 71 1.60 -5.25 -0.44
C SER A 71 2.72 -6.27 -0.58
N CYS A 72 3.24 -6.50 -1.80
CA CYS A 72 4.42 -7.36 -2.01
C CYS A 72 5.65 -6.77 -1.32
N ASN A 73 5.88 -5.45 -1.41
CA ASN A 73 7.03 -4.79 -0.78
C ASN A 73 7.06 -4.95 0.75
N ALA A 74 5.93 -5.19 1.39
CA ALA A 74 5.84 -5.44 2.83
C ALA A 74 6.17 -6.88 3.23
N LEU A 75 6.31 -7.81 2.26
CA LEU A 75 6.58 -9.22 2.53
C LEU A 75 8.05 -9.47 2.83
N THR A 76 8.31 -10.39 3.74
CA THR A 76 9.65 -10.96 3.94
C THR A 76 10.06 -11.81 2.74
N LYS A 77 11.35 -12.07 2.56
CA LYS A 77 11.86 -12.94 1.49
C LYS A 77 11.12 -14.28 1.40
N TYR A 78 10.92 -14.92 2.54
CA TYR A 78 10.24 -16.22 2.62
C TYR A 78 8.78 -16.14 2.15
N ASN A 79 8.01 -15.18 2.66
CA ASN A 79 6.62 -14.99 2.28
C ASN A 79 6.48 -14.54 0.83
N CYS A 80 7.41 -13.73 0.34
CA CYS A 80 7.48 -13.33 -1.07
C CYS A 80 7.64 -14.56 -1.99
N GLY A 81 8.58 -15.46 -1.67
CA GLY A 81 8.79 -16.69 -2.43
C GLY A 81 7.60 -17.67 -2.39
N SER A 82 6.76 -17.57 -1.37
CA SER A 82 5.56 -18.41 -1.23
C SER A 82 4.31 -17.79 -1.87
N THR A 83 4.40 -16.54 -2.35
CA THR A 83 3.26 -15.79 -2.90
C THR A 83 3.29 -15.82 -4.43
N SER A 84 2.20 -16.24 -5.08
CA SER A 84 2.12 -16.46 -6.52
C SER A 84 2.04 -15.20 -7.39
N CYS A 85 1.86 -14.03 -6.79
CA CYS A 85 1.81 -12.74 -7.48
C CYS A 85 2.94 -11.79 -7.09
N CYS A 86 3.95 -12.29 -6.38
CA CYS A 86 5.13 -11.54 -5.99
C CYS A 86 6.41 -12.26 -6.42
N ILE A 87 7.47 -11.50 -6.62
CA ILE A 87 8.82 -11.98 -6.95
C ILE A 87 9.83 -11.35 -6.01
N TRP A 88 10.88 -12.08 -5.68
CA TRP A 88 12.02 -11.56 -4.93
C TRP A 88 13.14 -11.17 -5.87
N THR A 89 13.51 -9.92 -5.90
CA THR A 89 14.44 -9.35 -6.89
C THR A 89 15.86 -9.24 -6.35
N SER A 90 16.85 -9.15 -7.24
CA SER A 90 18.29 -9.06 -6.94
C SER A 90 18.65 -7.85 -6.08
N ASP A 91 17.81 -6.83 -6.02
CA ASP A 91 17.96 -5.67 -5.13
C ASP A 91 17.40 -5.90 -3.70
N ASN A 92 17.16 -7.17 -3.32
CA ASN A 92 16.63 -7.59 -2.02
C ASN A 92 15.26 -7.00 -1.68
N LYS A 93 14.39 -6.89 -2.66
CA LYS A 93 13.02 -6.42 -2.50
C LYS A 93 12.01 -7.43 -3.02
N CYS A 94 10.87 -7.48 -2.37
CA CYS A 94 9.71 -8.18 -2.90
C CYS A 94 8.90 -7.22 -3.76
N LYS A 95 8.60 -7.57 -5.00
CA LYS A 95 7.86 -6.76 -5.95
C LYS A 95 6.69 -7.54 -6.52
N ALA A 96 5.66 -6.85 -6.98
CA ALA A 96 4.60 -7.48 -7.75
C ALA A 96 5.15 -8.07 -9.04
N GLY A 97 4.87 -9.34 -9.29
CA GLY A 97 5.41 -10.04 -10.45
C GLY A 97 4.92 -11.47 -10.57
N ASN A 98 5.35 -12.10 -11.63
CA ASN A 98 5.06 -13.49 -11.94
C ASN A 98 6.29 -14.16 -12.58
N GLN A 99 6.11 -15.34 -13.14
CA GLN A 99 7.17 -16.09 -13.81
C GLN A 99 7.89 -15.31 -14.92
N ASN A 100 7.24 -14.32 -15.54
CA ASN A 100 7.83 -13.52 -16.62
C ASN A 100 8.57 -12.28 -16.11
N GLY A 101 8.59 -12.05 -14.80
CA GLY A 101 9.28 -10.93 -14.15
C GLY A 101 8.35 -9.95 -13.43
N PRO A 102 8.87 -8.76 -13.07
CA PRO A 102 8.12 -7.75 -12.36
C PRO A 102 7.00 -7.15 -13.24
N LEU A 103 5.84 -6.89 -12.64
CA LEU A 103 4.74 -6.19 -13.31
C LEU A 103 5.07 -4.72 -13.57
N PHE A 104 5.88 -4.12 -12.68
CA PHE A 104 6.32 -2.74 -12.77
C PHE A 104 7.83 -2.72 -13.01
N GLY A 105 8.24 -2.68 -14.28
CA GLY A 105 9.64 -2.71 -14.70
C GLY A 105 10.31 -1.35 -14.75
N SER A 106 9.61 -0.27 -14.41
CA SER A 106 10.11 1.10 -14.46
C SER A 106 9.95 1.81 -13.11
N ASP A 107 10.85 2.76 -12.83
CA ASP A 107 10.72 3.66 -11.69
C ASP A 107 9.63 4.73 -11.93
N SER A 108 9.40 5.58 -10.94
CA SER A 108 8.45 6.70 -11.03
C SER A 108 8.78 7.73 -12.12
N LYS A 109 9.99 7.67 -12.68
CA LYS A 109 10.48 8.54 -13.76
C LYS A 109 10.42 7.84 -15.13
N GLY A 110 9.85 6.63 -15.22
CA GLY A 110 9.75 5.84 -16.44
C GLY A 110 11.05 5.15 -16.85
N LYS A 111 12.10 5.19 -16.04
CA LYS A 111 13.37 4.51 -16.34
C LYS A 111 13.25 3.05 -15.98
N THR A 112 13.58 2.16 -16.93
CA THR A 112 13.64 0.72 -16.70
C THR A 112 14.61 0.38 -15.58
N ILE A 113 14.19 -0.44 -14.63
CA ILE A 113 15.01 -0.93 -13.52
C ILE A 113 15.68 -2.21 -14.03
N PRO A 114 17.01 -2.23 -14.26
CA PRO A 114 17.70 -3.44 -14.65
C PRO A 114 17.69 -4.43 -13.48
N LEU A 115 17.21 -5.64 -13.70
CA LEU A 115 17.27 -6.73 -12.75
C LEU A 115 18.25 -7.80 -13.27
N ASP A 116 19.21 -8.16 -12.46
CA ASP A 116 20.17 -9.21 -12.77
C ASP A 116 19.49 -10.58 -12.73
N TYR A 117 18.64 -10.81 -11.74
CA TYR A 117 17.82 -12.01 -11.55
C TYR A 117 16.67 -11.73 -10.59
N TYR A 118 15.72 -12.64 -10.57
CA TYR A 118 14.63 -12.66 -9.58
C TYR A 118 14.24 -14.11 -9.25
N TYR A 119 13.60 -14.27 -8.11
CA TYR A 119 13.02 -15.55 -7.69
C TYR A 119 11.50 -15.47 -7.77
N PHE A 120 10.91 -16.45 -8.42
CA PHE A 120 9.47 -16.69 -8.43
C PHE A 120 9.22 -18.10 -7.93
N GLN A 121 8.43 -18.23 -6.85
CA GLN A 121 8.16 -19.52 -6.21
C GLN A 121 9.43 -20.36 -5.97
N ASN A 122 10.45 -19.72 -5.42
CA ASN A 122 11.79 -20.28 -5.13
C ASN A 122 12.60 -20.70 -6.36
N ASN A 123 12.10 -20.54 -7.57
CA ASN A 123 12.87 -20.75 -8.80
C ASN A 123 13.53 -19.44 -9.23
N CYS A 124 14.81 -19.51 -9.61
CA CYS A 124 15.55 -18.35 -10.07
C CYS A 124 15.40 -18.17 -11.58
N TYR A 125 15.19 -16.91 -11.99
CA TYR A 125 15.07 -16.48 -13.39
C TYR A 125 16.00 -15.29 -13.64
N GLY A 126 16.63 -15.26 -14.83
CA GLY A 126 17.58 -14.22 -15.24
C GLY A 126 18.99 -14.76 -15.51
N GLU A 127 19.82 -13.93 -16.12
CA GLU A 127 21.15 -14.36 -16.60
C GLU A 127 22.15 -14.59 -15.46
N LYS A 128 22.00 -13.85 -14.33
CA LYS A 128 22.94 -13.89 -13.20
C LYS A 128 22.38 -14.67 -12.00
N CYS A 129 21.57 -15.68 -12.26
CA CYS A 129 21.12 -16.57 -11.18
C CYS A 129 22.31 -17.24 -10.48
N PRO A 130 22.37 -17.21 -9.12
CA PRO A 130 23.37 -17.94 -8.38
C PRO A 130 23.28 -19.45 -8.68
N LYS A 131 24.39 -20.03 -9.13
CA LYS A 131 24.42 -21.47 -9.51
C LYS A 131 24.38 -22.44 -8.31
N ASN A 132 24.33 -21.94 -7.10
CA ASN A 132 24.44 -22.72 -5.86
C ASN A 132 23.26 -22.46 -4.94
N LEU A 133 22.10 -23.03 -5.24
CA LEU A 133 21.04 -23.25 -4.24
C LEU A 133 20.25 -24.50 -4.63
N VAL A 134 20.95 -25.64 -4.72
CA VAL A 134 20.34 -26.96 -4.58
C VAL A 134 20.82 -27.48 -3.23
N SER A 135 20.00 -27.37 -2.22
CA SER A 135 20.04 -28.19 -1.00
C SER A 135 18.64 -28.24 -0.40
#